data_0976867339dd23c1e3e78e37f934dbc0
#
_entry.id   0976867339dd23c1e3e78e37f934dbc0
#
_cell.length_a   1.000
_cell.length_b   1.000
_cell.length_c   1.000
_cell.angle_alpha   90.00
_cell.angle_beta   90.00
_cell.angle_gamma   90.00
#
_symmetry.space_group_name_H-M   'P 1'
#
loop_
_entity.id
_entity.type
_entity.pdbx_description
1 polymer ?
#
loop_
_entity_poly.entity_id
_entity_poly.type
_entity_poly.pdbx_seq_one_letter_code
_entity_poly.pdbx_strand_id
1 'polypeptide(L)'
;MADIRFKGTVDHIAVRSDNLERDVEEYKRLGFSVETLYADWAMMRDERGFGVALLPPDSKHPPHMAMRVDTIEELEAAAKKEGRPVKPHRDGTSSFYTKGVGGQIVELIYYPESFEKAAG
;
A
#
# COMPACT_ATOMS: atom_id res chain seq x y z
N MET A 1 2.51 -5.85 -26.64
CA MET A 1 2.22 -5.37 -25.28
C MET A 1 2.87 -6.29 -24.26
N ALA A 2 3.58 -5.75 -23.33
CA ALA A 2 4.24 -6.56 -22.32
C ALA A 2 3.24 -6.99 -21.25
N ASP A 3 3.24 -8.27 -20.91
CA ASP A 3 2.45 -8.75 -19.78
C ASP A 3 3.16 -8.45 -18.47
N ILE A 4 2.43 -7.87 -17.55
CA ILE A 4 2.89 -7.78 -16.18
C ILE A 4 2.23 -8.91 -15.42
N ARG A 5 3.05 -9.79 -14.89
CA ARG A 5 2.57 -10.85 -14.03
C ARG A 5 2.80 -10.45 -12.58
N PHE A 6 1.72 -10.27 -11.88
CA PHE A 6 1.79 -9.95 -10.46
C PHE A 6 2.06 -11.26 -9.72
N LYS A 7 3.29 -11.44 -9.29
CA LYS A 7 3.69 -12.65 -8.56
C LYS A 7 3.43 -12.54 -7.07
N GLY A 8 3.12 -11.36 -6.61
CA GLY A 8 2.91 -11.12 -5.21
C GLY A 8 1.49 -11.42 -4.77
N THR A 9 1.22 -11.16 -3.52
CA THR A 9 -0.10 -11.28 -2.93
C THR A 9 -0.73 -9.89 -2.81
N VAL A 10 -2.05 -9.85 -2.69
CA VAL A 10 -2.73 -8.60 -2.36
C VAL A 10 -2.26 -8.17 -0.98
N ASP A 11 -1.63 -7.00 -0.90
CA ASP A 11 -1.07 -6.50 0.34
C ASP A 11 -2.08 -5.68 1.12
N HIS A 12 -2.72 -4.73 0.45
CA HIS A 12 -3.66 -3.85 1.11
C HIS A 12 -4.58 -3.17 0.11
N ILE A 13 -5.65 -2.60 0.63
CA ILE A 13 -6.45 -1.59 -0.07
C ILE A 13 -6.23 -0.27 0.65
N ALA A 14 -6.38 0.84 -0.07
CA ALA A 14 -6.28 2.16 0.52
C ALA A 14 -7.62 2.87 0.37
N VAL A 15 -8.11 3.42 1.47
CA VAL A 15 -9.38 4.14 1.50
C VAL A 15 -9.17 5.51 2.15
N ARG A 16 -10.05 6.46 1.86
CA ARG A 16 -9.97 7.77 2.48
C ARG A 16 -10.67 7.75 3.84
N SER A 17 -10.05 8.40 4.80
CA SER A 17 -10.59 8.56 6.15
C SER A 17 -10.63 10.05 6.48
N ASP A 18 -11.78 10.55 6.86
CA ASP A 18 -11.91 11.94 7.32
C ASP A 18 -11.75 12.07 8.84
N ASN A 19 -11.54 10.96 9.53
CA ASN A 19 -11.30 10.95 10.96
C ASN A 19 -10.42 9.74 11.28
N LEU A 20 -9.11 9.95 11.24
CA LEU A 20 -8.16 8.85 11.38
C LEU A 20 -8.29 8.13 12.71
N GLU A 21 -8.39 8.88 13.81
CA GLU A 21 -8.48 8.29 15.14
C GLU A 21 -9.70 7.39 15.29
N ARG A 22 -10.86 7.88 14.85
CA ARG A 22 -12.10 7.10 14.87
C ARG A 22 -11.98 5.83 14.03
N ASP A 23 -11.41 5.95 12.83
CA ASP A 23 -11.36 4.84 11.88
C ASP A 23 -10.31 3.81 12.27
N VAL A 24 -9.21 4.23 12.90
CA VAL A 24 -8.25 3.28 13.49
C VAL A 24 -8.95 2.43 14.55
N GLU A 25 -9.73 3.04 15.45
CA GLU A 25 -10.45 2.31 16.49
C GLU A 25 -11.50 1.38 15.89
N GLU A 26 -12.17 1.82 14.81
CA GLU A 26 -13.16 0.98 14.14
C GLU A 26 -12.52 -0.26 13.52
N TYR A 27 -11.35 -0.12 12.89
CA TYR A 27 -10.65 -1.27 12.32
C TYR A 27 -10.09 -2.19 13.41
N LYS A 28 -9.67 -1.65 14.56
CA LYS A 28 -9.31 -2.50 15.71
C LYS A 28 -10.50 -3.35 16.15
N ARG A 29 -11.68 -2.76 16.18
CA ARG A 29 -12.91 -3.50 16.53
C ARG A 29 -13.18 -4.63 15.55
N LEU A 30 -12.81 -4.46 14.29
CA LEU A 30 -13.00 -5.49 13.25
C LEU A 30 -11.90 -6.54 13.24
N GLY A 31 -10.94 -6.46 14.15
CA GLY A 31 -9.87 -7.47 14.25
C GLY A 31 -8.54 -7.08 13.64
N PHE A 32 -8.39 -5.82 13.22
CA PHE A 32 -7.13 -5.32 12.70
C PHE A 32 -6.28 -4.74 13.84
N SER A 33 -4.98 -4.72 13.63
CA SER A 33 -4.06 -4.03 14.52
C SER A 33 -3.26 -2.98 13.74
N VAL A 34 -2.70 -2.02 14.47
CA VAL A 34 -1.91 -0.96 13.84
C VAL A 34 -0.54 -1.53 13.45
N GLU A 35 -0.22 -1.46 12.16
CA GLU A 35 1.12 -1.77 11.69
C GLU A 35 1.98 -0.50 11.64
N THR A 36 1.43 0.57 11.08
CA THR A 36 2.12 1.84 10.93
C THR A 36 1.15 2.96 11.25
N LEU A 37 1.59 3.94 12.04
CA LEU A 37 0.73 5.08 12.40
C LEU A 37 1.54 6.37 12.33
N TYR A 38 1.05 7.27 11.47
CA TYR A 38 1.51 8.66 11.42
C TYR A 38 0.35 9.57 11.78
N ALA A 39 0.63 10.86 11.91
CA ALA A 39 -0.42 11.82 12.26
C ALA A 39 -1.53 11.91 11.20
N ASP A 40 -1.18 11.60 9.95
CA ASP A 40 -2.07 11.80 8.80
C ASP A 40 -2.50 10.51 8.10
N TRP A 41 -1.93 9.35 8.42
CA TRP A 41 -2.38 8.08 7.86
C TRP A 41 -1.96 6.90 8.72
N ALA A 42 -2.61 5.78 8.50
CA ALA A 42 -2.29 4.55 9.20
C ALA A 42 -2.39 3.36 8.26
N MET A 43 -1.57 2.34 8.53
CA MET A 43 -1.73 1.02 7.93
C MET A 43 -2.24 0.07 9.02
N MET A 44 -3.42 -0.47 8.79
CA MET A 44 -4.02 -1.47 9.66
C MET A 44 -3.80 -2.84 9.03
N ARG A 45 -3.54 -3.86 9.85
CA ARG A 45 -3.23 -5.20 9.34
C ARG A 45 -4.03 -6.23 10.12
N ASP A 46 -4.68 -7.17 9.42
CA ASP A 46 -5.37 -8.27 10.10
C ASP A 46 -4.39 -9.41 10.39
N GLU A 47 -4.85 -10.45 11.07
CA GLU A 47 -4.00 -11.57 11.48
C GLU A 47 -3.48 -12.40 10.31
N ARG A 48 -4.10 -12.28 9.13
CA ARG A 48 -3.66 -12.99 7.91
C ARG A 48 -2.76 -12.14 7.03
N GLY A 49 -2.49 -10.90 7.46
CA GLY A 49 -1.59 -10.01 6.75
C GLY A 49 -2.26 -9.08 5.75
N PHE A 50 -3.59 -9.10 5.64
CA PHE A 50 -4.28 -8.15 4.77
C PHE A 50 -4.31 -6.77 5.40
N GLY A 51 -3.96 -5.76 4.61
CA GLY A 51 -3.86 -4.39 5.08
C GLY A 51 -4.98 -3.49 4.59
N VAL A 52 -5.29 -2.48 5.41
CA VAL A 52 -6.13 -1.36 5.01
C VAL A 52 -5.36 -0.09 5.35
N ALA A 53 -5.02 0.67 4.31
CA ALA A 53 -4.34 1.96 4.49
C ALA A 53 -5.41 3.04 4.60
N LEU A 54 -5.37 3.81 5.68
CA LEU A 54 -6.29 4.92 5.91
C LEU A 54 -5.59 6.20 5.50
N LEU A 55 -6.09 6.83 4.44
CA LEU A 55 -5.50 8.03 3.85
C LEU A 55 -6.31 9.26 4.24
N PRO A 56 -5.67 10.42 4.43
CA PRO A 56 -6.44 11.65 4.67
C PRO A 56 -7.26 12.03 3.43
N PRO A 57 -8.34 12.82 3.60
CA PRO A 57 -9.20 13.19 2.47
C PRO A 57 -8.47 13.92 1.36
N ASP A 58 -7.43 14.67 1.70
CA ASP A 58 -6.65 15.47 0.76
C ASP A 58 -5.36 14.77 0.29
N SER A 59 -5.24 13.46 0.55
CA SER A 59 -4.07 12.71 0.15
C SER A 59 -3.87 12.77 -1.36
N LYS A 60 -2.61 12.92 -1.78
CA LYS A 60 -2.23 12.83 -3.19
C LYS A 60 -2.30 11.40 -3.70
N HIS A 61 -2.26 10.42 -2.79
CA HIS A 61 -2.42 9.03 -3.16
C HIS A 61 -3.91 8.74 -3.33
N PRO A 62 -4.34 8.17 -4.46
CA PRO A 62 -5.74 7.80 -4.64
C PRO A 62 -6.08 6.52 -3.89
N PRO A 63 -7.36 6.25 -3.65
CA PRO A 63 -7.75 4.91 -3.23
C PRO A 63 -7.26 3.88 -4.25
N HIS A 64 -6.71 2.77 -3.77
CA HIS A 64 -6.06 1.79 -4.65
C HIS A 64 -6.04 0.40 -4.01
N MET A 65 -5.73 -0.59 -4.84
CA MET A 65 -5.39 -1.93 -4.39
C MET A 65 -3.89 -2.10 -4.60
N ALA A 66 -3.20 -2.64 -3.59
CA ALA A 66 -1.76 -2.84 -3.67
C ALA A 66 -1.42 -4.32 -3.73
N MET A 67 -0.49 -4.65 -4.64
CA MET A 67 0.08 -6.00 -4.77
C MET A 67 1.52 -5.94 -4.29
N ARG A 68 1.87 -6.85 -3.38
CA ARG A 68 3.24 -6.91 -2.86
C ARG A 68 4.11 -7.78 -3.76
N VAL A 69 5.28 -7.27 -4.12
CA VAL A 69 6.30 -8.04 -4.86
C VAL A 69 7.42 -8.45 -3.89
N ASP A 70 8.15 -9.50 -4.25
CA ASP A 70 9.13 -10.09 -3.34
C ASP A 70 10.49 -9.40 -3.36
N THR A 71 10.87 -8.78 -4.49
CA THR A 71 12.19 -8.16 -4.64
C THR A 71 12.08 -6.78 -5.26
N ILE A 72 13.08 -5.94 -4.95
CA ILE A 72 13.17 -4.62 -5.56
C ILE A 72 13.39 -4.73 -7.07
N GLU A 73 14.10 -5.76 -7.52
CA GLU A 73 14.35 -5.99 -8.94
C GLU A 73 13.06 -6.28 -9.69
N GLU A 74 12.13 -7.04 -9.09
CA GLU A 74 10.81 -7.27 -9.68
C GLU A 74 10.02 -5.97 -9.80
N LEU A 75 10.08 -5.13 -8.77
CA LEU A 75 9.42 -3.84 -8.79
C LEU A 75 9.97 -2.95 -9.90
N GLU A 76 11.29 -2.85 -9.98
CA GLU A 76 11.95 -2.02 -10.97
C GLU A 76 11.68 -2.50 -12.40
N ALA A 77 11.69 -3.81 -12.63
CA ALA A 77 11.40 -4.39 -13.93
C ALA A 77 9.96 -4.11 -14.37
N ALA A 78 9.01 -4.25 -13.46
CA ALA A 78 7.60 -3.96 -13.75
C ALA A 78 7.39 -2.47 -14.04
N ALA A 79 8.00 -1.61 -13.24
CA ALA A 79 7.90 -0.16 -13.43
C ALA A 79 8.46 0.26 -14.79
N LYS A 80 9.59 -0.34 -15.19
CA LYS A 80 10.21 -0.06 -16.49
C LYS A 80 9.29 -0.45 -17.64
N LYS A 81 8.64 -1.61 -17.55
CA LYS A 81 7.67 -2.05 -18.57
C LYS A 81 6.50 -1.09 -18.70
N GLU A 82 6.06 -0.52 -17.58
CA GLU A 82 4.94 0.43 -17.57
C GLU A 82 5.37 1.86 -17.87
N GLY A 83 6.68 2.11 -17.99
CA GLY A 83 7.19 3.46 -18.21
C GLY A 83 6.94 4.39 -17.04
N ARG A 84 6.99 3.87 -15.83
CA ARG A 84 6.71 4.63 -14.62
C ARG A 84 7.88 4.60 -13.64
N PRO A 85 8.11 5.69 -12.92
CA PRO A 85 9.19 5.72 -11.94
C PRO A 85 8.78 4.98 -10.65
N VAL A 86 9.76 4.33 -10.02
CA VAL A 86 9.59 3.80 -8.67
C VAL A 86 9.83 4.94 -7.69
N LYS A 87 8.93 5.06 -6.70
CA LYS A 87 9.02 6.11 -5.68
C LYS A 87 9.22 5.50 -4.29
N PRO A 88 10.20 5.99 -3.54
CA PRO A 88 10.34 5.60 -2.15
C PRO A 88 9.31 6.31 -1.28
N HIS A 89 8.91 5.67 -0.20
CA HIS A 89 7.95 6.22 0.75
C HIS A 89 8.62 6.41 2.11
N ARG A 90 8.01 7.27 2.94
CA ARG A 90 8.57 7.61 4.26
C ARG A 90 8.65 6.43 5.21
N ASP A 91 7.85 5.39 5.00
CA ASP A 91 7.88 4.18 5.84
C ASP A 91 8.97 3.19 5.41
N GLY A 92 9.74 3.51 4.39
CA GLY A 92 10.81 2.65 3.89
C GLY A 92 10.42 1.74 2.74
N THR A 93 9.13 1.69 2.39
CA THR A 93 8.69 0.92 1.21
C THR A 93 8.96 1.69 -0.07
N SER A 94 8.88 1.00 -1.21
CA SER A 94 8.95 1.62 -2.53
C SER A 94 7.86 1.06 -3.40
N SER A 95 7.33 1.88 -4.30
CA SER A 95 6.23 1.43 -5.15
C SER A 95 6.10 2.26 -6.42
N PHE A 96 5.23 1.80 -7.32
CA PHE A 96 4.71 2.62 -8.40
C PHE A 96 3.24 2.29 -8.60
N TYR A 97 2.52 3.21 -9.25
CA TYR A 97 1.10 3.06 -9.51
C TYR A 97 0.86 2.86 -10.99
N THR A 98 -0.09 1.99 -11.32
CA THR A 98 -0.56 1.80 -12.68
C THR A 98 -2.09 1.64 -12.67
N LYS A 99 -2.69 1.48 -13.84
CA LYS A 99 -4.14 1.31 -13.93
C LYS A 99 -4.48 -0.09 -14.41
N GLY A 100 -5.44 -0.69 -13.71
CA GLY A 100 -6.01 -1.97 -14.12
C GLY A 100 -7.33 -1.79 -14.86
N VAL A 101 -8.13 -2.83 -14.83
CA VAL A 101 -9.44 -2.86 -15.50
C VAL A 101 -10.37 -1.83 -14.86
N GLY A 102 -11.12 -1.12 -15.71
CA GLY A 102 -12.09 -0.13 -15.22
C GLY A 102 -11.47 1.11 -14.62
N GLY A 103 -10.18 1.36 -14.90
CA GLY A 103 -9.48 2.50 -14.33
C GLY A 103 -9.07 2.30 -12.88
N GLN A 104 -9.22 1.08 -12.33
CA GLN A 104 -8.80 0.78 -10.97
C GLN A 104 -7.31 1.06 -10.81
N ILE A 105 -6.96 1.86 -9.82
CA ILE A 105 -5.56 2.14 -9.52
C ILE A 105 -4.97 0.93 -8.80
N VAL A 106 -3.83 0.47 -9.29
CA VAL A 106 -3.10 -0.66 -8.73
C VAL A 106 -1.70 -0.18 -8.36
N GLU A 107 -1.31 -0.43 -7.12
CA GLU A 107 0.04 -0.15 -6.65
C GLU A 107 0.82 -1.47 -6.60
N LEU A 108 2.06 -1.47 -7.13
CA LEU A 108 3.00 -2.54 -6.83
C LEU A 108 3.97 -2.03 -5.79
N ILE A 109 4.10 -2.76 -4.68
CA ILE A 109 4.86 -2.30 -3.52
C ILE A 109 5.88 -3.34 -3.07
N TYR A 110 7.06 -2.87 -2.68
CA TYR A 110 8.12 -3.68 -2.12
C TYR A 110 8.40 -3.24 -0.68
N TYR A 111 8.40 -4.21 0.23
CA TYR A 111 8.78 -4.01 1.62
C TYR A 111 10.21 -4.54 1.79
N PRO A 112 11.20 -3.68 2.09
CA PRO A 112 12.57 -4.17 2.30
C PRO A 112 12.67 -4.96 3.60
N GLU A 113 13.71 -5.79 3.71
CA GLU A 113 13.95 -6.55 4.94
C GLU A 113 14.15 -5.63 6.14
N SER A 114 14.66 -4.42 5.88
CA SER A 114 14.85 -3.40 6.92
C SER A 114 13.57 -2.66 7.29
N PHE A 115 12.43 -3.02 6.71
CA PHE A 115 11.17 -2.34 7.01
C PHE A 115 10.85 -2.46 8.49
N GLU A 116 10.64 -1.30 9.14
CA GLU A 116 10.26 -1.24 10.55
C GLU A 116 8.92 -0.54 10.68
N LYS A 117 8.08 -1.08 11.56
CA LYS A 117 6.77 -0.50 11.82
C LYS A 117 6.93 0.82 12.56
N ALA A 118 6.28 1.87 12.05
CA ALA A 118 6.22 3.16 12.72
C ALA A 118 4.96 3.26 13.59
N ALA A 119 4.57 2.16 14.23
CA ALA A 119 3.38 2.10 15.05
C ALA A 119 3.68 2.43 16.49
N GLY A 120 2.76 3.11 17.07
CA GLY A 120 2.79 3.29 18.52
C GLY A 120 2.21 2.09 19.24
#